data_6c5a243e934d458f3aec82216c9cfc6b
#
_entry.id   6c5a243e934d458f3aec82216c9cfc6b
#
_cell.length_a   1.000
_cell.length_b   1.000
_cell.length_c   1.000
_cell.angle_alpha   90.00
_cell.angle_beta   90.00
_cell.angle_gamma   90.00
#
_symmetry.space_group_name_H-M   'P 1'
#
loop_
_entity.id
_entity.type
_entity.pdbx_description
1 polymer ?
#
loop_
_entity_poly.entity_id
_entity_poly.type
_entity_poly.pdbx_seq_one_letter_code
_entity_poly.pdbx_strand_id
1 'polypeptide(L)'
;PYGKPSDSIRVYSLGNLEVAFIPRHGRTHRLNPTEIPYKANIWALRSIGVRWIVAPSAVGSLQEQIRPLDIVVPDQFIDRTKNRPATFFNEGAVAHVTMGDPFCTNLCRILGEVGEKNIPDGRQLHKGGTYLAMEGPAFSTRAESNLYRSWGCSIIGMTNHTEARLAKEAEIAYSSLSMV
;
A
#
# COMPACT_ATOMS: atom_id res chain seq x y z
N PRO A 1 10.81 -19.34 2.56
CA PRO A 1 10.55 -19.50 4.01
C PRO A 1 9.14 -19.02 4.40
N TYR A 2 8.54 -18.06 3.66
CA TYR A 2 7.26 -17.45 4.06
C TYR A 2 6.03 -18.01 3.31
N GLY A 3 6.14 -19.18 2.69
CA GLY A 3 5.07 -19.80 1.92
C GLY A 3 5.02 -19.35 0.46
N LYS A 4 3.88 -19.63 -0.18
CA LYS A 4 3.64 -19.25 -1.58
C LYS A 4 3.09 -17.82 -1.66
N PRO A 5 3.54 -17.00 -2.64
CA PRO A 5 2.89 -15.72 -2.94
C PRO A 5 1.43 -15.88 -3.35
N SER A 6 0.70 -14.77 -3.35
CA SER A 6 -0.73 -14.72 -3.70
C SER A 6 -1.01 -15.22 -5.13
N ASP A 7 -0.06 -15.04 -6.04
CA ASP A 7 -0.09 -15.53 -7.42
C ASP A 7 1.33 -15.55 -7.99
N SER A 8 1.47 -16.03 -9.23
CA SER A 8 2.71 -15.96 -9.99
C SER A 8 3.11 -14.51 -10.26
N ILE A 9 4.37 -14.19 -10.03
CA ILE A 9 4.94 -12.90 -10.43
C ILE A 9 5.16 -12.92 -11.93
N ARG A 10 4.69 -11.90 -12.62
CA ARG A 10 4.93 -11.69 -14.05
C ARG A 10 5.90 -10.54 -14.23
N VAL A 11 6.96 -10.78 -14.98
CA VAL A 11 7.98 -9.78 -15.29
C VAL A 11 7.85 -9.38 -16.76
N TYR A 12 7.84 -8.09 -17.00
CA TYR A 12 7.78 -7.49 -18.34
C TYR A 12 8.90 -6.48 -18.51
N SER A 13 9.43 -6.41 -19.72
CA SER A 13 10.39 -5.37 -20.10
C SER A 13 9.66 -4.11 -20.55
N LEU A 14 10.03 -2.97 -19.98
CA LEU A 14 9.55 -1.65 -20.33
C LEU A 14 10.76 -0.76 -20.65
N GLY A 15 11.15 -0.70 -21.91
CA GLY A 15 12.41 -0.09 -22.31
C GLY A 15 13.59 -0.79 -21.65
N ASN A 16 14.38 -0.05 -20.88
CA ASN A 16 15.54 -0.56 -20.13
C ASN A 16 15.19 -1.04 -18.71
N LEU A 17 13.92 -1.05 -18.34
CA LEU A 17 13.43 -1.47 -17.02
C LEU A 17 12.73 -2.82 -17.10
N GLU A 18 12.91 -3.62 -16.08
CA GLU A 18 12.05 -4.78 -15.81
C GLU A 18 11.01 -4.40 -14.75
N VAL A 19 9.76 -4.72 -15.03
CA VAL A 19 8.63 -4.43 -14.14
C VAL A 19 7.96 -5.73 -13.73
N ALA A 20 7.95 -6.02 -12.44
CA ALA A 20 7.33 -7.20 -11.86
C ALA A 20 5.93 -6.88 -11.33
N PHE A 21 4.93 -7.66 -11.73
CA PHE A 21 3.54 -7.54 -11.28
C PHE A 21 3.15 -8.73 -10.43
N ILE A 22 2.49 -8.45 -9.30
CA ILE A 22 1.86 -9.45 -8.43
C ILE A 22 0.46 -8.99 -8.02
N PRO A 23 -0.60 -9.76 -8.29
CA PRO A 23 -1.94 -9.44 -7.80
C PRO A 23 -2.06 -9.88 -6.33
N ARG A 24 -2.07 -8.91 -5.38
CA ARG A 24 -2.06 -9.21 -3.94
C ARG A 24 -3.23 -10.07 -3.46
N HIS A 25 -4.39 -9.91 -4.07
CA HIS A 25 -5.59 -10.71 -3.77
C HIS A 25 -5.69 -12.01 -4.60
N GLY A 26 -4.66 -12.35 -5.39
CA GLY A 26 -4.74 -13.37 -6.42
C GLY A 26 -5.48 -12.88 -7.67
N ARG A 27 -5.24 -13.53 -8.82
CA ARG A 27 -5.75 -13.09 -10.12
C ARG A 27 -7.26 -12.96 -10.20
N THR A 28 -8.00 -13.79 -9.46
CA THR A 28 -9.47 -13.81 -9.42
C THR A 28 -10.04 -13.14 -8.16
N HIS A 29 -9.21 -12.37 -7.44
CA HIS A 29 -9.58 -11.71 -6.18
C HIS A 29 -10.16 -12.69 -5.13
N ARG A 30 -9.50 -13.84 -4.96
CA ARG A 30 -9.93 -14.94 -4.09
C ARG A 30 -9.50 -14.81 -2.63
N LEU A 31 -8.55 -13.91 -2.35
CA LEU A 31 -8.01 -13.69 -1.01
C LEU A 31 -8.61 -12.41 -0.43
N ASN A 32 -9.22 -12.49 0.74
CA ASN A 32 -9.60 -11.29 1.48
C ASN A 32 -8.33 -10.59 2.03
N PRO A 33 -8.43 -9.34 2.54
CA PRO A 33 -7.26 -8.59 2.97
C PRO A 33 -6.41 -9.27 4.05
N THR A 34 -7.00 -10.08 4.93
CA THR A 34 -6.27 -10.79 6.00
C THR A 34 -5.60 -12.07 5.48
N GLU A 35 -6.16 -12.70 4.45
CA GLU A 35 -5.62 -13.93 3.83
C GLU A 35 -4.44 -13.67 2.88
N ILE A 36 -4.17 -12.41 2.52
CA ILE A 36 -3.04 -12.07 1.65
C ILE A 36 -1.73 -12.53 2.30
N PRO A 37 -0.91 -13.32 1.60
CA PRO A 37 0.39 -13.77 2.12
C PRO A 37 1.44 -12.66 1.99
N TYR A 38 1.27 -11.56 2.73
CA TYR A 38 2.11 -10.34 2.64
C TYR A 38 3.60 -10.63 2.72
N LYS A 39 4.03 -11.45 3.70
CA LYS A 39 5.45 -11.82 3.83
C LYS A 39 5.96 -12.54 2.59
N ALA A 40 5.21 -13.51 2.08
CA ALA A 40 5.59 -14.25 0.88
C ALA A 40 5.66 -13.33 -0.35
N ASN A 41 4.71 -12.40 -0.50
CA ASN A 41 4.68 -11.46 -1.62
C ASN A 41 5.89 -10.53 -1.61
N ILE A 42 6.16 -9.87 -0.49
CA ILE A 42 7.29 -8.92 -0.37
C ILE A 42 8.62 -9.67 -0.48
N TRP A 43 8.75 -10.83 0.15
CA TRP A 43 9.95 -11.65 0.05
C TRP A 43 10.23 -12.11 -1.38
N ALA A 44 9.21 -12.57 -2.10
CA ALA A 44 9.35 -13.02 -3.48
C ALA A 44 9.79 -11.86 -4.40
N LEU A 45 9.22 -10.66 -4.24
CA LEU A 45 9.65 -9.47 -4.97
C LEU A 45 11.11 -9.11 -4.63
N ARG A 46 11.48 -9.14 -3.37
CA ARG A 46 12.87 -8.90 -2.93
C ARG A 46 13.85 -9.89 -3.54
N SER A 47 13.48 -11.18 -3.60
CA SER A 47 14.31 -12.28 -4.10
C SER A 47 14.67 -12.17 -5.59
N ILE A 48 13.80 -11.53 -6.37
CA ILE A 48 14.06 -11.26 -7.81
C ILE A 48 14.68 -9.88 -8.05
N GLY A 49 15.13 -9.19 -7.00
CA GLY A 49 15.87 -7.95 -7.12
C GLY A 49 15.04 -6.67 -7.13
N VAL A 50 13.74 -6.73 -6.84
CA VAL A 50 12.88 -5.53 -6.77
C VAL A 50 13.40 -4.59 -5.68
N ARG A 51 13.54 -3.31 -6.02
CA ARG A 51 13.98 -2.22 -5.14
C ARG A 51 12.91 -1.17 -4.87
N TRP A 52 11.91 -1.08 -5.75
CA TRP A 52 10.82 -0.12 -5.64
C TRP A 52 9.49 -0.82 -5.87
N ILE A 53 8.51 -0.51 -5.04
CA ILE A 53 7.14 -0.99 -5.19
C ILE A 53 6.22 0.22 -5.30
N VAL A 54 5.49 0.29 -6.40
CA VAL A 54 4.31 1.14 -6.55
C VAL A 54 3.09 0.24 -6.38
N ALA A 55 2.27 0.56 -5.40
CA ALA A 55 1.10 -0.26 -5.04
C ALA A 55 -0.21 0.44 -5.40
N PRO A 56 -0.78 0.21 -6.58
CA PRO A 56 -2.12 0.66 -6.89
C PRO A 56 -3.13 0.00 -5.95
N SER A 57 -4.06 0.78 -5.40
CA SER A 57 -5.06 0.29 -4.46
C SER A 57 -6.34 1.11 -4.55
N ALA A 58 -7.50 0.44 -4.58
CA ALA A 58 -8.78 1.11 -4.42
C ALA A 58 -9.00 1.44 -2.95
N VAL A 59 -9.48 2.64 -2.67
CA VAL A 59 -9.67 3.16 -1.31
C VAL A 59 -10.98 3.95 -1.20
N GLY A 60 -11.46 4.13 0.02
CA GLY A 60 -12.51 5.08 0.32
C GLY A 60 -11.95 6.45 0.69
N SER A 61 -12.70 7.52 0.44
CA SER A 61 -12.40 8.86 0.94
C SER A 61 -12.95 9.06 2.35
N LEU A 62 -12.19 9.78 3.18
CA LEU A 62 -12.63 10.29 4.48
C LEU A 62 -12.76 11.83 4.48
N GLN A 63 -12.50 12.49 3.34
CA GLN A 63 -12.51 13.94 3.19
C GLN A 63 -13.34 14.35 1.97
N GLU A 64 -14.17 15.38 2.11
CA GLU A 64 -15.08 15.80 1.03
C GLU A 64 -14.37 16.34 -0.22
N GLN A 65 -13.20 16.95 -0.04
CA GLN A 65 -12.38 17.47 -1.13
C GLN A 65 -11.68 16.35 -1.95
N ILE A 66 -11.59 15.13 -1.42
CA ILE A 66 -11.06 13.95 -2.10
C ILE A 66 -12.25 13.17 -2.67
N ARG A 67 -12.50 13.34 -3.95
CA ARG A 67 -13.71 12.85 -4.62
C ARG A 67 -13.51 11.48 -5.26
N PRO A 68 -14.58 10.73 -5.53
CA PRO A 68 -14.49 9.51 -6.33
C PRO A 68 -13.76 9.75 -7.64
N LEU A 69 -12.86 8.82 -7.98
CA LEU A 69 -11.96 8.81 -9.13
C LEU A 69 -10.77 9.79 -9.03
N ASP A 70 -10.61 10.50 -7.92
CA ASP A 70 -9.36 11.17 -7.61
C ASP A 70 -8.26 10.16 -7.24
N ILE A 71 -7.02 10.59 -7.33
CA ILE A 71 -5.84 9.80 -6.95
C ILE A 71 -5.17 10.45 -5.74
N VAL A 72 -4.77 9.63 -4.78
CA VAL A 72 -4.02 10.07 -3.61
C VAL A 72 -2.68 9.32 -3.55
N VAL A 73 -1.60 10.05 -3.36
CA VAL A 73 -0.28 9.51 -3.00
C VAL A 73 -0.05 9.81 -1.52
N PRO A 74 -0.45 8.91 -0.61
CA PRO A 74 -0.34 9.16 0.83
C PRO A 74 1.12 9.12 1.28
N ASP A 75 1.44 9.84 2.35
CA ASP A 75 2.77 9.87 2.97
C ASP A 75 2.78 9.29 4.39
N GLN A 76 1.60 9.09 4.99
CA GLN A 76 1.43 8.53 6.33
C GLN A 76 0.36 7.46 6.38
N PHE A 77 0.40 6.59 7.41
CA PHE A 77 -0.71 5.70 7.71
C PHE A 77 -0.98 5.57 9.22
N ILE A 78 -2.22 5.20 9.53
CA ILE A 78 -2.64 4.73 10.86
C ILE A 78 -3.13 3.29 10.71
N ASP A 79 -2.56 2.39 11.51
CA ASP A 79 -2.91 0.96 11.50
C ASP A 79 -4.01 0.66 12.52
N ARG A 80 -5.16 0.22 12.04
CA ARG A 80 -6.29 -0.29 12.82
C ARG A 80 -6.58 -1.77 12.54
N THR A 81 -5.62 -2.48 11.96
CA THR A 81 -5.73 -3.92 11.74
C THR A 81 -5.42 -4.71 13.01
N LYS A 82 -5.81 -5.99 13.04
CA LYS A 82 -5.66 -6.87 14.21
C LYS A 82 -4.82 -8.10 13.89
N ASN A 83 -5.02 -8.69 12.71
CA ASN A 83 -4.51 -10.01 12.35
C ASN A 83 -3.51 -9.95 11.18
N ARG A 84 -2.66 -8.92 11.16
CA ARG A 84 -1.68 -8.75 10.07
C ARG A 84 -0.26 -9.08 10.55
N PRO A 85 0.56 -9.68 9.68
CA PRO A 85 1.97 -9.91 10.01
C PRO A 85 2.69 -8.56 10.17
N ALA A 86 3.32 -8.36 11.33
CA ALA A 86 3.95 -7.09 11.65
C ALA A 86 5.42 -7.01 11.22
N THR A 87 6.10 -8.17 11.06
CA THR A 87 7.55 -8.22 10.85
C THR A 87 8.01 -9.52 10.20
N PHE A 88 9.14 -9.47 9.50
CA PHE A 88 9.88 -10.67 9.07
C PHE A 88 10.71 -11.28 10.19
N PHE A 89 11.10 -10.49 11.17
CA PHE A 89 12.03 -10.87 12.22
C PHE A 89 11.29 -11.51 13.38
N ASN A 90 11.48 -12.83 13.54
CA ASN A 90 10.89 -13.65 14.60
C ASN A 90 11.94 -14.65 15.09
N GLU A 91 11.59 -15.42 16.13
CA GLU A 91 12.34 -16.61 16.55
C GLU A 91 13.83 -16.34 16.88
N GLY A 92 14.07 -15.28 17.65
CA GLY A 92 15.42 -14.95 18.13
C GLY A 92 16.09 -13.79 17.42
N ALA A 93 15.47 -13.22 16.39
CA ALA A 93 15.93 -11.99 15.76
C ALA A 93 14.89 -10.89 15.90
N VAL A 94 15.30 -9.71 16.33
CA VAL A 94 14.44 -8.53 16.45
C VAL A 94 15.06 -7.38 15.68
N ALA A 95 14.27 -6.71 14.84
CA ALA A 95 14.68 -5.50 14.15
C ALA A 95 13.66 -4.36 14.42
N HIS A 96 14.15 -3.20 14.76
CA HIS A 96 13.37 -1.98 14.91
C HIS A 96 13.65 -1.04 13.75
N VAL A 97 12.78 -1.07 12.74
CA VAL A 97 12.87 -0.15 11.60
C VAL A 97 12.17 1.16 11.91
N THR A 98 12.73 2.26 11.45
CA THR A 98 12.13 3.59 11.63
C THR A 98 10.88 3.72 10.76
N MET A 99 9.77 4.17 11.33
CA MET A 99 8.47 4.33 10.64
C MET A 99 7.96 5.78 10.67
N GLY A 100 8.81 6.76 10.97
CA GLY A 100 8.44 8.19 10.91
C GLY A 100 7.96 8.58 9.51
N ASP A 101 8.66 8.10 8.47
CA ASP A 101 8.25 8.20 7.07
C ASP A 101 8.01 6.78 6.53
N PRO A 102 6.78 6.25 6.63
CA PRO A 102 6.50 4.85 6.28
C PRO A 102 6.51 4.59 4.78
N PHE A 103 6.17 5.60 3.97
CA PHE A 103 6.29 5.58 2.52
C PHE A 103 7.59 6.25 2.08
N CYS A 104 8.15 5.81 0.95
CA CYS A 104 9.38 6.40 0.44
C CYS A 104 9.11 7.81 -0.11
N THR A 105 9.66 8.83 0.55
CA THR A 105 9.48 10.23 0.20
C THR A 105 9.85 10.55 -1.25
N ASN A 106 10.96 9.99 -1.75
CA ASN A 106 11.37 10.18 -3.14
C ASN A 106 10.38 9.55 -4.13
N LEU A 107 9.89 8.34 -3.82
CA LEU A 107 8.93 7.67 -4.69
C LEU A 107 7.57 8.39 -4.67
N CYS A 108 7.12 8.88 -3.51
CA CYS A 108 5.92 9.72 -3.39
C CYS A 108 6.05 11.00 -4.22
N ARG A 109 7.21 11.68 -4.16
CA ARG A 109 7.47 12.88 -4.97
C ARG A 109 7.41 12.57 -6.47
N ILE A 110 8.07 11.50 -6.92
CA ILE A 110 8.06 11.07 -8.34
C ILE A 110 6.63 10.76 -8.80
N LEU A 111 5.87 9.98 -8.03
CA LEU A 111 4.47 9.66 -8.34
C LEU A 111 3.60 10.92 -8.40
N GLY A 112 3.83 11.87 -7.49
CA GLY A 112 3.16 13.16 -7.51
C GLY A 112 3.45 13.97 -8.78
N GLU A 113 4.73 14.11 -9.16
CA GLU A 113 5.15 14.87 -10.34
C GLU A 113 4.67 14.23 -11.66
N VAL A 114 4.74 12.90 -11.75
CA VAL A 114 4.26 12.16 -12.92
C VAL A 114 2.74 12.17 -12.98
N GLY A 115 2.09 11.98 -11.84
CA GLY A 115 0.64 11.97 -11.73
C GLY A 115 0.02 13.30 -12.15
N GLU A 116 0.57 14.45 -11.74
CA GLU A 116 0.09 15.78 -12.14
C GLU A 116 0.09 16.00 -13.66
N LYS A 117 1.05 15.41 -14.36
CA LYS A 117 1.18 15.52 -15.80
C LYS A 117 0.27 14.56 -16.58
N ASN A 118 -0.24 13.53 -15.92
CA ASN A 118 -0.96 12.42 -16.57
C ASN A 118 -2.34 12.17 -15.99
N ILE A 119 -2.78 12.97 -15.01
CA ILE A 119 -4.12 12.80 -14.45
C ILE A 119 -5.17 13.17 -15.50
N PRO A 120 -6.24 12.35 -15.68
CA PRO A 120 -7.30 12.67 -16.61
C PRO A 120 -8.04 13.97 -16.25
N ASP A 121 -8.57 14.65 -17.25
CA ASP A 121 -9.37 15.86 -17.07
C ASP A 121 -10.52 15.63 -16.09
N GLY A 122 -10.74 16.63 -15.24
CA GLY A 122 -11.79 16.60 -14.22
C GLY A 122 -11.47 15.74 -12.98
N ARG A 123 -10.27 15.15 -12.90
CA ARG A 123 -9.76 14.42 -11.74
C ARG A 123 -8.69 15.24 -11.02
N GLN A 124 -8.47 14.92 -9.75
CA GLN A 124 -7.43 15.56 -8.97
C GLN A 124 -6.43 14.54 -8.45
N LEU A 125 -5.17 14.96 -8.36
CA LEU A 125 -4.12 14.25 -7.66
C LEU A 125 -3.86 14.96 -6.34
N HIS A 126 -4.00 14.22 -5.24
CA HIS A 126 -3.70 14.69 -3.90
C HIS A 126 -2.34 14.12 -3.46
N LYS A 127 -1.41 15.01 -3.10
CA LYS A 127 -0.09 14.64 -2.59
C LYS A 127 -0.10 14.71 -1.07
N GLY A 128 0.36 13.64 -0.43
CA GLY A 128 0.34 13.50 1.03
C GLY A 128 -1.02 13.06 1.57
N GLY A 129 -1.09 12.99 2.88
CA GLY A 129 -2.28 12.59 3.62
C GLY A 129 -2.17 11.22 4.28
N THR A 130 -3.01 11.01 5.28
CA THR A 130 -2.97 9.81 6.11
C THR A 130 -3.90 8.74 5.58
N TYR A 131 -3.32 7.58 5.26
CA TYR A 131 -4.05 6.35 4.91
C TYR A 131 -4.45 5.63 6.20
N LEU A 132 -5.74 5.46 6.47
CA LEU A 132 -6.19 4.57 7.52
C LEU A 132 -6.27 3.14 6.99
N ALA A 133 -5.61 2.22 7.66
CA ALA A 133 -5.69 0.79 7.38
C ALA A 133 -6.68 0.12 8.32
N MET A 134 -7.81 -0.35 7.81
CA MET A 134 -8.78 -1.18 8.53
C MET A 134 -8.58 -2.66 8.21
N GLU A 135 -9.09 -3.54 9.08
CA GLU A 135 -8.94 -5.00 8.89
C GLU A 135 -9.66 -5.50 7.64
N GLY A 136 -10.89 -5.10 7.45
CA GLY A 136 -11.77 -5.71 6.45
C GLY A 136 -12.21 -7.15 6.83
N PRO A 137 -12.89 -7.89 5.94
CA PRO A 137 -13.38 -7.44 4.62
C PRO A 137 -14.59 -6.48 4.70
N ALA A 138 -15.26 -6.36 5.84
CA ALA A 138 -16.34 -5.39 6.02
C ALA A 138 -15.80 -3.96 6.00
N PHE A 139 -16.55 -3.04 5.42
CA PHE A 139 -16.22 -1.61 5.49
C PHE A 139 -16.48 -1.04 6.89
N SER A 140 -15.91 0.13 7.16
CA SER A 140 -16.10 0.84 8.42
C SER A 140 -17.57 1.26 8.60
N THR A 141 -18.03 1.22 9.83
CA THR A 141 -19.30 1.83 10.21
C THR A 141 -19.24 3.36 10.06
N ARG A 142 -20.40 4.02 10.04
CA ARG A 142 -20.45 5.49 10.03
C ARG A 142 -19.74 6.10 11.24
N ALA A 143 -19.90 5.48 12.41
CA ALA A 143 -19.24 5.94 13.64
C ALA A 143 -17.72 5.83 13.56
N GLU A 144 -17.20 4.70 13.06
CA GLU A 144 -15.76 4.52 12.81
C GLU A 144 -15.24 5.53 11.78
N SER A 145 -15.95 5.73 10.67
CA SER A 145 -15.54 6.70 9.65
C SER A 145 -15.50 8.12 10.20
N ASN A 146 -16.49 8.52 11.04
CA ASN A 146 -16.48 9.83 11.70
C ASN A 146 -15.32 9.97 12.67
N LEU A 147 -14.98 8.91 13.40
CA LEU A 147 -13.81 8.89 14.29
C LEU A 147 -12.51 9.06 13.48
N TYR A 148 -12.35 8.33 12.38
CA TYR A 148 -11.16 8.42 11.54
C TYR A 148 -11.03 9.79 10.87
N ARG A 149 -12.14 10.40 10.48
CA ARG A 149 -12.14 11.79 9.99
C ARG A 149 -11.67 12.76 11.07
N SER A 150 -12.10 12.60 12.31
CA SER A 150 -11.65 13.44 13.43
C SER A 150 -10.15 13.29 13.76
N TRP A 151 -9.55 12.16 13.37
CA TRP A 151 -8.10 11.94 13.47
C TRP A 151 -7.31 12.55 12.31
N GLY A 152 -7.98 13.21 11.36
CA GLY A 152 -7.34 13.80 10.19
C GLY A 152 -6.98 12.81 9.09
N CYS A 153 -7.54 11.58 9.11
CA CYS A 153 -7.30 10.61 8.05
C CYS A 153 -7.91 11.09 6.72
N SER A 154 -7.18 10.89 5.63
CA SER A 154 -7.55 11.34 4.30
C SER A 154 -8.32 10.27 3.52
N ILE A 155 -7.82 9.05 3.56
CA ILE A 155 -8.37 7.87 2.84
C ILE A 155 -8.37 6.65 3.74
N ILE A 156 -9.17 5.66 3.36
CA ILE A 156 -9.29 4.39 4.08
C ILE A 156 -9.16 3.21 3.13
N GLY A 157 -8.32 2.26 3.51
CA GLY A 157 -8.10 1.01 2.78
C GLY A 157 -7.75 -0.13 3.73
N MET A 158 -7.21 -1.24 3.20
CA MET A 158 -7.05 -2.45 3.99
C MET A 158 -5.66 -3.08 3.95
N THR A 159 -4.79 -2.69 3.00
CA THR A 159 -3.62 -3.53 2.66
C THR A 159 -2.27 -2.82 2.70
N ASN A 160 -2.22 -1.55 2.32
CA ASN A 160 -0.97 -0.88 1.97
C ASN A 160 -0.02 -0.68 3.17
N HIS A 161 -0.54 -0.52 4.40
CA HIS A 161 0.30 -0.37 5.59
C HIS A 161 1.11 -1.65 5.87
N THR A 162 0.50 -2.84 5.70
CA THR A 162 1.18 -4.13 5.92
C THR A 162 2.31 -4.31 4.90
N GLU A 163 2.04 -3.99 3.63
CA GLU A 163 3.04 -4.02 2.57
C GLU A 163 4.16 -3.02 2.83
N ALA A 164 3.83 -1.76 3.18
CA ALA A 164 4.82 -0.72 3.45
C ALA A 164 5.75 -1.08 4.61
N ARG A 165 5.21 -1.61 5.70
CA ARG A 165 5.99 -2.06 6.86
C ARG A 165 6.97 -3.17 6.49
N LEU A 166 6.49 -4.20 5.83
CA LEU A 166 7.33 -5.32 5.39
C LEU A 166 8.33 -4.92 4.31
N ALA A 167 7.95 -4.04 3.38
CA ALA A 167 8.85 -3.49 2.38
C ALA A 167 10.00 -2.71 3.03
N LYS A 168 9.71 -1.92 4.08
CA LYS A 168 10.73 -1.19 4.85
C LYS A 168 11.75 -2.14 5.48
N GLU A 169 11.31 -3.23 6.10
CA GLU A 169 12.19 -4.26 6.65
C GLU A 169 13.01 -4.98 5.57
N ALA A 170 12.43 -5.15 4.38
CA ALA A 170 13.10 -5.77 3.23
C ALA A 170 13.99 -4.79 2.43
N GLU A 171 14.18 -3.56 2.90
CA GLU A 171 14.93 -2.49 2.21
C GLU A 171 14.39 -2.20 0.80
N ILE A 172 13.08 -2.22 0.63
CA ILE A 172 12.38 -1.86 -0.61
C ILE A 172 11.68 -0.52 -0.40
N ALA A 173 11.93 0.42 -1.30
CA ALA A 173 11.19 1.67 -1.36
C ALA A 173 9.74 1.40 -1.77
N TYR A 174 8.78 1.84 -0.96
CA TYR A 174 7.36 1.58 -1.18
C TYR A 174 6.56 2.88 -1.21
N SER A 175 5.62 2.98 -2.15
CA SER A 175 4.60 4.02 -2.16
C SER A 175 3.28 3.48 -2.68
N SER A 176 2.18 4.05 -2.21
CA SER A 176 0.83 3.74 -2.70
C SER A 176 0.40 4.73 -3.78
N LEU A 177 -0.31 4.23 -4.78
CA LEU A 177 -1.11 5.01 -5.72
C LEU A 177 -2.57 4.68 -5.45
N SER A 178 -3.20 5.46 -4.58
CA SER A 178 -4.54 5.16 -4.07
C SER A 178 -5.61 5.80 -4.96
N MET A 179 -6.49 4.96 -5.50
CA MET A 179 -7.61 5.38 -6.38
C MET A 179 -8.89 5.42 -5.54
N VAL A 180 -9.54 6.57 -5.46
CA VAL A 180 -10.76 6.80 -4.67
C VAL A 180 -12.01 6.36 -5.40
#